data_9fb44a8d758abec1a46743b3f781b2bc
#
_entry.id   9fb44a8d758abec1a46743b3f781b2bc
#
_cell.length_a   1.000
_cell.length_b   1.000
_cell.length_c   1.000
_cell.angle_alpha   90.00
_cell.angle_beta   90.00
_cell.angle_gamma   90.00
#
_symmetry.space_group_name_H-M   'P 1'
#
loop_
_entity.id
_entity.type
_entity.pdbx_description
1 polymer ?
#
loop_
_entity_poly.entity_id
_entity_poly.type
_entity_poly.pdbx_seq_one_letter_code
_entity_poly.pdbx_strand_id
1 'polypeptide(L)'
;MTGYQLDYSIKDPSLYDANARAVKAKKIVSVINNFSIKDLQTCRCLDIGCSAGINTNFLSAEVRESIGIDLDEPAIKTGYFQKKTNSYFIIGDAIRLPFKNETYDIVICNHVYEHVPDANALMDEIFRILKSGGFCYFGAGNRFCIIEPHYRLPLLSWFPKPIANLYLYIMNRERPYYENLRSYFGIKNLFTRFFITDYTINIIENPDIFNAEDIIRKKALIRKIPKWAIRILIPIIPTYIFILSKPSSREKTSHKQ
;
A
#
# COMPACT_ATOMS: atom_id res chain seq x y z
N MET A 1 -2.51 5.61 -22.65
CA MET A 1 -2.50 5.07 -21.28
C MET A 1 -3.60 4.00 -21.15
N THR A 2 -3.40 2.85 -21.78
CA THR A 2 -4.31 1.70 -21.67
C THR A 2 -3.97 0.92 -20.40
N GLY A 3 -4.97 0.58 -19.61
CA GLY A 3 -4.81 -0.24 -18.40
C GLY A 3 -4.89 0.48 -17.05
N TYR A 4 -5.04 1.80 -17.02
CA TYR A 4 -5.29 2.58 -15.80
C TYR A 4 -6.76 2.92 -15.62
N GLN A 5 -7.18 3.00 -14.36
CA GLN A 5 -8.47 3.53 -13.98
C GLN A 5 -8.29 5.03 -13.67
N LEU A 6 -8.49 5.88 -14.67
CA LEU A 6 -8.42 7.33 -14.51
C LEU A 6 -9.68 7.86 -13.79
N ASP A 7 -9.53 8.99 -13.10
CA ASP A 7 -10.61 9.67 -12.36
C ASP A 7 -11.27 8.76 -11.30
N TYR A 8 -10.48 7.90 -10.67
CA TYR A 8 -10.96 6.97 -9.66
C TYR A 8 -11.57 7.71 -8.46
N SER A 9 -10.99 8.85 -8.07
CA SER A 9 -11.49 9.67 -6.97
C SER A 9 -12.88 10.27 -7.20
N ILE A 10 -13.27 10.51 -8.44
CA ILE A 10 -14.61 10.99 -8.78
C ILE A 10 -15.65 9.88 -8.55
N LYS A 11 -15.25 8.61 -8.78
CA LYS A 11 -16.14 7.44 -8.71
C LYS A 11 -16.22 6.84 -7.31
N ASP A 12 -15.26 7.11 -6.44
CA ASP A 12 -15.20 6.57 -5.08
C ASP A 12 -15.06 7.70 -4.03
N PRO A 13 -16.19 8.26 -3.54
CA PRO A 13 -16.16 9.30 -2.50
C PRO A 13 -15.50 8.88 -1.19
N SER A 14 -15.33 7.57 -0.92
CA SER A 14 -14.67 7.08 0.28
C SER A 14 -13.18 7.48 0.36
N LEU A 15 -12.60 7.87 -0.78
CA LEU A 15 -11.24 8.41 -0.84
C LEU A 15 -11.08 9.74 -0.10
N TYR A 16 -12.18 10.47 0.10
CA TYR A 16 -12.21 11.75 0.81
C TYR A 16 -12.65 11.62 2.27
N ASP A 17 -12.92 10.41 2.78
CA ASP A 17 -13.21 10.19 4.20
C ASP A 17 -11.96 10.42 5.05
N ALA A 18 -11.84 11.63 5.57
CA ALA A 18 -10.69 12.05 6.37
C ALA A 18 -10.48 11.18 7.62
N ASN A 19 -11.55 10.71 8.26
CA ASN A 19 -11.45 9.88 9.47
C ASN A 19 -10.92 8.49 9.16
N ALA A 20 -11.48 7.81 8.15
CA ALA A 20 -11.00 6.51 7.71
C ALA A 20 -9.54 6.57 7.22
N ARG A 21 -9.17 7.64 6.50
CA ARG A 21 -7.80 7.87 6.03
C ARG A 21 -6.84 8.17 7.18
N ALA A 22 -7.25 8.96 8.18
CA ALA A 22 -6.42 9.24 9.35
C ALA A 22 -6.09 7.96 10.14
N VAL A 23 -7.03 7.03 10.28
CA VAL A 23 -6.78 5.72 10.91
C VAL A 23 -5.73 4.93 10.12
N LYS A 24 -5.86 4.88 8.79
CA LYS A 24 -4.85 4.23 7.93
C LYS A 24 -3.48 4.89 8.04
N ALA A 25 -3.42 6.22 8.06
CA ALA A 25 -2.17 6.97 8.21
C ALA A 25 -1.49 6.69 9.56
N LYS A 26 -2.26 6.68 10.67
CA LYS A 26 -1.74 6.31 11.99
C LYS A 26 -1.13 4.92 11.99
N LYS A 27 -1.79 3.94 11.36
CA LYS A 27 -1.27 2.59 11.23
C LYS A 27 0.06 2.56 10.46
N ILE A 28 0.13 3.24 9.32
CA ILE A 28 1.35 3.35 8.52
C ILE A 28 2.50 3.90 9.38
N VAL A 29 2.27 5.03 10.06
CA VAL A 29 3.26 5.65 10.96
C VAL A 29 3.68 4.70 12.09
N SER A 30 2.72 4.00 12.72
CA SER A 30 3.04 3.05 13.80
C SER A 30 3.93 1.90 13.33
N VAL A 31 3.68 1.37 12.13
CA VAL A 31 4.52 0.31 11.54
C VAL A 31 5.91 0.85 11.19
N ILE A 32 5.99 2.04 10.59
CA ILE A 32 7.26 2.69 10.24
C ILE A 32 8.09 2.96 11.50
N ASN A 33 7.49 3.53 12.54
CA ASN A 33 8.16 3.80 13.82
C ASN A 33 8.63 2.52 14.53
N ASN A 34 7.85 1.45 14.45
CA ASN A 34 8.25 0.16 15.02
C ASN A 34 9.41 -0.49 14.26
N PHE A 35 9.50 -0.28 12.95
CA PHE A 35 10.54 -0.85 12.10
C PHE A 35 11.82 0.00 12.09
N SER A 36 11.69 1.33 11.94
CA SER A 36 12.81 2.22 11.71
C SER A 36 13.58 2.52 13.00
N ILE A 37 14.89 2.38 12.93
CA ILE A 37 15.82 2.86 13.96
C ILE A 37 16.33 4.28 13.67
N LYS A 38 16.01 4.84 12.51
CA LYS A 38 16.41 6.20 12.09
C LYS A 38 15.44 7.21 12.69
N ASP A 39 15.95 8.40 12.97
CA ASP A 39 15.11 9.55 13.22
C ASP A 39 14.35 9.94 11.95
N LEU A 40 13.04 9.76 11.96
CA LEU A 40 12.18 10.03 10.81
C LEU A 40 12.21 11.50 10.39
N GLN A 41 12.46 12.45 11.32
CA GLN A 41 12.58 13.88 11.03
C GLN A 41 13.74 14.20 10.10
N THR A 42 14.66 13.26 9.86
CA THR A 42 15.75 13.41 8.87
C THR A 42 15.40 12.80 7.52
N CYS A 43 14.30 12.05 7.41
CA CYS A 43 13.95 11.23 6.26
C CYS A 43 13.12 11.98 5.23
N ARG A 44 13.34 11.66 3.95
CA ARG A 44 12.46 12.01 2.81
C ARG A 44 11.53 10.84 2.53
N CYS A 45 10.24 11.10 2.48
CA CYS A 45 9.20 10.09 2.23
C CYS A 45 8.48 10.35 0.90
N LEU A 46 8.24 9.28 0.12
CA LEU A 46 7.36 9.29 -1.04
C LEU A 46 6.13 8.43 -0.78
N ASP A 47 4.94 8.98 -0.99
CA ASP A 47 3.65 8.30 -0.93
C ASP A 47 3.13 8.06 -2.36
N ILE A 48 3.26 6.83 -2.85
CA ILE A 48 2.84 6.42 -4.19
C ILE A 48 1.35 6.05 -4.14
N GLY A 49 0.55 6.58 -5.08
CA GLY A 49 -0.90 6.43 -5.09
C GLY A 49 -1.55 7.22 -3.93
N CYS A 50 -1.09 8.46 -3.73
CA CYS A 50 -1.46 9.28 -2.58
C CYS A 50 -2.91 9.78 -2.62
N SER A 51 -3.59 9.69 -3.78
CA SER A 51 -4.96 10.20 -3.98
C SER A 51 -5.09 11.67 -3.53
N ALA A 52 -6.08 12.01 -2.70
CA ALA A 52 -6.28 13.35 -2.14
C ALA A 52 -5.26 13.76 -1.06
N GLY A 53 -4.17 13.02 -0.89
CA GLY A 53 -3.01 13.42 -0.09
C GLY A 53 -3.21 13.41 1.43
N ILE A 54 -4.25 12.80 1.95
CA ILE A 54 -4.54 12.79 3.40
C ILE A 54 -3.41 12.07 4.15
N ASN A 55 -2.97 10.90 3.65
CA ASN A 55 -1.86 10.16 4.25
C ASN A 55 -0.55 10.95 4.14
N THR A 56 -0.27 11.54 2.96
CA THR A 56 0.91 12.36 2.71
C THR A 56 0.99 13.54 3.69
N ASN A 57 -0.12 14.24 3.90
CA ASN A 57 -0.21 15.35 4.85
C ASN A 57 -0.06 14.89 6.30
N PHE A 58 -0.54 13.70 6.66
CA PHE A 58 -0.37 13.14 7.99
C PHE A 58 1.12 12.79 8.24
N LEU A 59 1.75 12.14 7.27
CA LEU A 59 3.15 11.76 7.32
C LEU A 59 4.09 12.96 7.39
N SER A 60 3.72 14.10 6.81
CA SER A 60 4.55 15.31 6.83
C SER A 60 4.86 15.80 8.26
N ALA A 61 4.05 15.45 9.25
CA ALA A 61 4.33 15.75 10.65
C ALA A 61 5.45 14.87 11.25
N GLU A 62 5.70 13.72 10.65
CA GLU A 62 6.62 12.69 11.18
C GLU A 62 7.97 12.69 10.47
N VAL A 63 8.05 13.26 9.26
CA VAL A 63 9.24 13.21 8.40
C VAL A 63 9.71 14.60 8.00
N ARG A 64 10.97 14.72 7.55
CA ARG A 64 11.51 15.98 7.03
C ARG A 64 10.71 16.54 5.87
N GLU A 65 10.32 15.67 4.94
CA GLU A 65 9.63 16.02 3.70
C GLU A 65 8.77 14.84 3.25
N SER A 66 7.51 15.08 2.92
CA SER A 66 6.59 14.10 2.37
C SER A 66 6.11 14.52 0.99
N ILE A 67 6.26 13.63 0.00
CA ILE A 67 5.84 13.88 -1.38
C ILE A 67 4.79 12.83 -1.73
N GLY A 68 3.63 13.29 -2.22
CA GLY A 68 2.58 12.43 -2.77
C GLY A 68 2.61 12.44 -4.29
N ILE A 69 2.50 11.28 -4.92
CA ILE A 69 2.37 11.13 -6.37
C ILE A 69 1.16 10.27 -6.71
N ASP A 70 0.36 10.71 -7.67
CA ASP A 70 -0.80 9.99 -8.19
C ASP A 70 -1.06 10.37 -9.65
N LEU A 71 -1.71 9.49 -10.42
CA LEU A 71 -2.21 9.79 -11.77
C LEU A 71 -3.54 10.53 -11.77
N ASP A 72 -4.29 10.45 -10.67
CA ASP A 72 -5.61 11.07 -10.51
C ASP A 72 -5.47 12.58 -10.25
N GLU A 73 -5.50 13.36 -11.34
CA GLU A 73 -5.33 14.81 -11.28
C GLU A 73 -6.38 15.51 -10.39
N PRO A 74 -7.69 15.16 -10.41
CA PRO A 74 -8.69 15.73 -9.50
C PRO A 74 -8.33 15.50 -8.02
N ALA A 75 -7.85 14.31 -7.68
CA ALA A 75 -7.42 13.99 -6.32
C ALA A 75 -6.18 14.82 -5.91
N ILE A 76 -5.17 14.92 -6.77
CA ILE A 76 -3.95 15.69 -6.53
C ILE A 76 -4.28 17.18 -6.32
N LYS A 77 -5.19 17.75 -7.10
CA LYS A 77 -5.64 19.14 -6.90
C LYS A 77 -6.22 19.34 -5.50
N THR A 78 -7.05 18.41 -5.02
CA THR A 78 -7.59 18.45 -3.66
C THR A 78 -6.48 18.40 -2.60
N GLY A 79 -5.51 17.48 -2.75
CA GLY A 79 -4.34 17.37 -1.87
C GLY A 79 -3.50 18.65 -1.84
N TYR A 80 -3.30 19.28 -3.00
CA TYR A 80 -2.55 20.51 -3.12
C TYR A 80 -3.19 21.68 -2.33
N PHE A 81 -4.50 21.83 -2.36
CA PHE A 81 -5.20 22.87 -1.59
C PHE A 81 -5.13 22.65 -0.07
N GLN A 82 -4.94 21.41 0.37
CA GLN A 82 -4.89 21.05 1.79
C GLN A 82 -3.46 20.79 2.28
N LYS A 83 -2.44 21.06 1.47
CA LYS A 83 -1.05 20.74 1.77
C LYS A 83 -0.52 21.40 3.04
N LYS A 84 0.36 20.68 3.74
CA LYS A 84 1.14 21.18 4.86
C LYS A 84 2.45 21.81 4.34
N THR A 85 3.18 22.49 5.22
CA THR A 85 4.40 23.24 4.86
C THR A 85 5.46 22.38 4.16
N ASN A 86 5.63 21.13 4.60
CA ASN A 86 6.63 20.17 4.10
C ASN A 86 6.00 18.99 3.33
N SER A 87 4.76 19.14 2.87
CA SER A 87 4.11 18.20 1.95
C SER A 87 4.01 18.78 0.54
N TYR A 88 4.25 17.94 -0.47
CA TYR A 88 4.24 18.29 -1.89
C TYR A 88 3.43 17.26 -2.67
N PHE A 89 2.83 17.66 -3.79
CA PHE A 89 1.99 16.82 -4.61
C PHE A 89 2.38 16.91 -6.07
N ILE A 90 2.46 15.77 -6.75
CA ILE A 90 2.89 15.64 -8.13
C ILE A 90 1.93 14.70 -8.87
N ILE A 91 1.52 15.08 -10.08
CA ILE A 91 0.82 14.19 -11.00
C ILE A 91 1.86 13.35 -11.70
N GLY A 92 1.74 12.02 -11.62
CA GLY A 92 2.71 11.12 -12.26
C GLY A 92 2.37 9.64 -12.14
N ASP A 93 3.06 8.86 -12.95
CA ASP A 93 2.86 7.43 -13.09
C ASP A 93 3.76 6.65 -12.14
N ALA A 94 3.16 5.75 -11.34
CA ALA A 94 3.86 4.92 -10.37
C ALA A 94 4.88 3.94 -10.98
N ILE A 95 4.67 3.53 -12.26
CA ILE A 95 5.60 2.65 -12.99
C ILE A 95 6.63 3.42 -13.82
N ARG A 96 6.64 4.76 -13.72
CA ARG A 96 7.63 5.65 -14.36
C ARG A 96 7.79 6.91 -13.52
N LEU A 97 8.42 6.78 -12.36
CA LEU A 97 8.55 7.86 -11.38
C LEU A 97 9.54 8.93 -11.85
N PRO A 98 9.18 10.24 -11.79
CA PRO A 98 10.03 11.35 -12.27
C PRO A 98 11.13 11.73 -11.28
N PHE A 99 11.69 10.78 -10.57
CA PHE A 99 12.71 11.00 -9.55
C PHE A 99 14.04 10.32 -9.91
N LYS A 100 15.13 10.89 -9.43
CA LYS A 100 16.47 10.29 -9.54
C LYS A 100 16.56 9.01 -8.70
N ASN A 101 17.55 8.18 -9.04
CA ASN A 101 17.89 7.01 -8.22
C ASN A 101 18.25 7.44 -6.80
N GLU A 102 17.97 6.59 -5.81
CA GLU A 102 18.40 6.75 -4.43
C GLU A 102 18.03 8.13 -3.82
N THR A 103 16.79 8.55 -4.04
CA THR A 103 16.28 9.86 -3.60
C THR A 103 15.58 9.79 -2.24
N TYR A 104 14.88 8.69 -1.95
CA TYR A 104 14.01 8.58 -0.79
C TYR A 104 14.53 7.59 0.25
N ASP A 105 14.37 7.95 1.52
CA ASP A 105 14.67 7.07 2.66
C ASP A 105 13.52 6.10 2.88
N ILE A 106 12.28 6.58 2.69
CA ILE A 106 11.03 5.85 2.91
C ILE A 106 10.14 5.99 1.69
N VAL A 107 9.56 4.87 1.25
CA VAL A 107 8.49 4.85 0.25
C VAL A 107 7.26 4.21 0.88
N ILE A 108 6.09 4.76 0.59
CA ILE A 108 4.80 4.14 0.93
C ILE A 108 4.13 3.76 -0.39
N CYS A 109 3.69 2.51 -0.46
CA CYS A 109 2.91 1.97 -1.56
C CYS A 109 1.77 1.14 -0.95
N ASN A 110 0.62 1.79 -0.74
CA ASN A 110 -0.47 1.19 0.01
C ASN A 110 -1.70 0.97 -0.86
N HIS A 111 -1.97 -0.27 -1.26
CA HIS A 111 -3.06 -0.64 -2.17
C HIS A 111 -2.96 0.04 -3.54
N VAL A 112 -1.80 -0.05 -4.17
CA VAL A 112 -1.51 0.53 -5.50
C VAL A 112 -1.20 -0.55 -6.53
N TYR A 113 -0.49 -1.61 -6.13
CA TYR A 113 0.01 -2.63 -7.05
C TYR A 113 -1.09 -3.32 -7.86
N GLU A 114 -2.29 -3.44 -7.29
CA GLU A 114 -3.46 -4.03 -7.91
C GLU A 114 -4.10 -3.17 -9.03
N HIS A 115 -3.78 -1.87 -9.04
CA HIS A 115 -4.33 -0.88 -9.96
C HIS A 115 -3.38 -0.48 -11.09
N VAL A 116 -2.11 -0.87 -11.02
CA VAL A 116 -1.14 -0.60 -12.09
C VAL A 116 -1.15 -1.71 -13.16
N PRO A 117 -0.83 -1.39 -14.43
CA PRO A 117 -0.77 -2.38 -15.50
C PRO A 117 0.37 -3.37 -15.31
N ASP A 118 1.49 -2.95 -14.71
CA ASP A 118 2.67 -3.78 -14.47
C ASP A 118 3.20 -3.58 -13.04
N ALA A 119 2.90 -4.53 -12.17
CA ALA A 119 3.36 -4.53 -10.80
C ALA A 119 4.89 -4.77 -10.67
N ASN A 120 5.55 -5.42 -11.65
CA ASN A 120 7.00 -5.59 -11.61
C ASN A 120 7.69 -4.25 -11.92
N ALA A 121 7.21 -3.50 -12.92
CA ALA A 121 7.71 -2.16 -13.21
C ALA A 121 7.54 -1.21 -12.00
N LEU A 122 6.42 -1.29 -11.28
CA LEU A 122 6.23 -0.56 -10.02
C LEU A 122 7.32 -0.92 -9.00
N MET A 123 7.61 -2.21 -8.81
CA MET A 123 8.64 -2.66 -7.85
C MET A 123 10.05 -2.25 -8.26
N ASP A 124 10.34 -2.25 -9.55
CA ASP A 124 11.63 -1.77 -10.08
C ASP A 124 11.82 -0.28 -9.81
N GLU A 125 10.78 0.53 -10.02
CA GLU A 125 10.81 1.96 -9.72
C GLU A 125 10.97 2.23 -8.20
N ILE A 126 10.22 1.52 -7.35
CA ILE A 126 10.39 1.61 -5.89
C ILE A 126 11.84 1.27 -5.49
N PHE A 127 12.39 0.19 -6.03
CA PHE A 127 13.77 -0.19 -5.75
C PHE A 127 14.78 0.86 -6.24
N ARG A 128 14.55 1.42 -7.42
CA ARG A 128 15.42 2.42 -8.03
C ARG A 128 15.51 3.70 -7.20
N ILE A 129 14.36 4.21 -6.75
CA ILE A 129 14.29 5.50 -6.05
C ILE A 129 14.66 5.42 -4.57
N LEU A 130 14.54 4.23 -3.94
CA LEU A 130 14.96 4.03 -2.56
C LEU A 130 16.49 4.16 -2.44
N LYS A 131 16.95 4.87 -1.42
CA LYS A 131 18.35 4.89 -1.02
C LYS A 131 18.80 3.50 -0.54
N SER A 132 20.10 3.24 -0.61
CA SER A 132 20.71 2.10 0.04
C SER A 132 20.37 2.09 1.54
N GLY A 133 19.82 0.97 2.06
CA GLY A 133 19.31 0.89 3.44
C GLY A 133 17.99 1.66 3.69
N GLY A 134 17.33 2.15 2.65
CA GLY A 134 15.97 2.67 2.70
C GLY A 134 14.95 1.52 2.65
N PHE A 135 13.67 1.83 2.91
CA PHE A 135 12.62 0.82 2.93
C PHE A 135 11.29 1.33 2.37
N CYS A 136 10.45 0.37 1.95
CA CYS A 136 9.09 0.63 1.52
C CYS A 136 8.09 -0.02 2.49
N TYR A 137 7.11 0.76 2.97
CA TYR A 137 5.88 0.23 3.52
C TYR A 137 4.98 -0.19 2.35
N PHE A 138 4.64 -1.48 2.28
CA PHE A 138 3.86 -2.04 1.20
C PHE A 138 2.58 -2.68 1.72
N GLY A 139 1.44 -2.05 1.45
CA GLY A 139 0.12 -2.60 1.72
C GLY A 139 -0.47 -3.24 0.47
N ALA A 140 -0.99 -4.45 0.58
CA ALA A 140 -1.47 -5.23 -0.57
C ALA A 140 -2.80 -5.92 -0.31
N GLY A 141 -3.74 -5.78 -1.24
CA GLY A 141 -4.95 -6.58 -1.29
C GLY A 141 -4.67 -8.03 -1.68
N ASN A 142 -5.45 -8.97 -1.13
CA ASN A 142 -5.33 -10.40 -1.41
C ASN A 142 -6.39 -10.86 -2.40
N ARG A 143 -5.96 -11.62 -3.41
CA ARG A 143 -6.85 -12.27 -4.38
C ARG A 143 -7.85 -13.23 -3.71
N PHE A 144 -7.43 -13.92 -2.66
CA PHE A 144 -8.24 -14.94 -2.00
C PHE A 144 -8.99 -14.41 -0.76
N CYS A 145 -9.23 -13.09 -0.68
CA CYS A 145 -10.13 -12.55 0.32
C CYS A 145 -11.57 -13.07 0.09
N ILE A 146 -12.30 -13.31 1.19
CA ILE A 146 -13.67 -13.85 1.12
C ILE A 146 -14.63 -12.79 0.54
N ILE A 147 -14.47 -11.54 0.95
CA ILE A 147 -15.25 -10.41 0.42
C ILE A 147 -14.30 -9.46 -0.28
N GLU A 148 -14.50 -9.25 -1.56
CA GLU A 148 -13.72 -8.32 -2.35
C GLU A 148 -14.02 -6.87 -1.92
N PRO A 149 -13.01 -6.09 -1.49
CA PRO A 149 -13.27 -4.83 -0.80
C PRO A 149 -13.82 -3.71 -1.69
N HIS A 150 -13.48 -3.68 -2.99
CA HIS A 150 -13.88 -2.61 -3.91
C HIS A 150 -15.35 -2.71 -4.36
N TYR A 151 -15.85 -3.93 -4.51
CA TYR A 151 -17.22 -4.19 -4.94
C TYR A 151 -18.11 -4.74 -3.82
N ARG A 152 -17.51 -5.11 -2.67
CA ARG A 152 -18.16 -5.74 -1.51
C ARG A 152 -18.96 -7.00 -1.88
N LEU A 153 -18.41 -7.78 -2.81
CA LEU A 153 -19.00 -9.04 -3.28
C LEU A 153 -18.18 -10.24 -2.81
N PRO A 154 -18.84 -11.32 -2.37
CA PRO A 154 -18.14 -12.53 -1.94
C PRO A 154 -17.44 -13.20 -3.12
N LEU A 155 -16.20 -13.66 -2.88
CA LEU A 155 -15.38 -14.47 -3.79
C LEU A 155 -15.13 -13.85 -5.18
N LEU A 156 -15.45 -12.59 -5.42
CA LEU A 156 -15.33 -11.96 -6.74
C LEU A 156 -13.92 -12.07 -7.31
N SER A 157 -12.91 -11.79 -6.51
CA SER A 157 -11.49 -11.82 -6.90
C SER A 157 -10.92 -13.23 -7.12
N TRP A 158 -11.64 -14.27 -6.75
CA TRP A 158 -11.25 -15.67 -6.99
C TRP A 158 -11.42 -16.06 -8.45
N PHE A 159 -12.38 -15.45 -9.13
CA PHE A 159 -12.70 -15.76 -10.51
C PHE A 159 -11.72 -15.11 -11.50
N PRO A 160 -11.50 -15.74 -12.67
CA PRO A 160 -10.86 -15.05 -13.80
C PRO A 160 -11.74 -13.88 -14.29
N LYS A 161 -11.12 -12.84 -14.85
CA LYS A 161 -11.82 -11.59 -15.24
C LYS A 161 -13.10 -11.80 -16.07
N PRO A 162 -13.20 -12.70 -17.05
CA PRO A 162 -14.45 -12.91 -17.79
C PRO A 162 -15.60 -13.36 -16.88
N ILE A 163 -15.35 -14.28 -15.94
CA ILE A 163 -16.36 -14.79 -15.00
C ILE A 163 -16.68 -13.72 -13.96
N ALA A 164 -15.66 -12.99 -13.45
CA ALA A 164 -15.86 -11.88 -12.53
C ALA A 164 -16.75 -10.79 -13.16
N ASN A 165 -16.54 -10.45 -14.43
CA ASN A 165 -17.37 -9.47 -15.14
C ASN A 165 -18.81 -9.97 -15.34
N LEU A 166 -19.03 -11.25 -15.65
CA LEU A 166 -20.36 -11.84 -15.70
C LEU A 166 -21.04 -11.77 -14.33
N TYR A 167 -20.30 -12.06 -13.25
CA TYR A 167 -20.80 -11.95 -11.87
C TYR A 167 -21.20 -10.51 -11.54
N LEU A 168 -20.37 -9.51 -11.89
CA LEU A 168 -20.70 -8.09 -11.72
C LEU A 168 -21.96 -7.70 -12.49
N TYR A 169 -22.10 -8.16 -13.74
CA TYR A 169 -23.28 -7.91 -14.55
C TYR A 169 -24.55 -8.47 -13.89
N ILE A 170 -24.53 -9.71 -13.42
CA ILE A 170 -25.66 -10.34 -12.68
C ILE A 170 -25.99 -9.55 -11.41
N MET A 171 -25.00 -8.97 -10.75
CA MET A 171 -25.16 -8.18 -9.52
C MET A 171 -25.47 -6.70 -9.79
N ASN A 172 -25.82 -6.32 -11.03
CA ASN A 172 -26.12 -4.94 -11.47
C ASN A 172 -25.00 -3.95 -11.12
N ARG A 173 -23.73 -4.33 -11.34
CA ARG A 173 -22.58 -3.44 -11.20
C ARG A 173 -22.17 -2.91 -12.58
N GLU A 174 -22.13 -1.57 -12.72
CA GLU A 174 -21.95 -0.89 -14.01
C GLU A 174 -20.53 -0.95 -14.56
N ARG A 175 -19.52 -1.27 -13.75
CA ARG A 175 -18.10 -1.24 -14.16
C ARG A 175 -17.49 -2.64 -14.18
N PRO A 176 -16.59 -2.93 -15.14
CA PRO A 176 -15.88 -4.20 -15.19
C PRO A 176 -14.90 -4.34 -14.02
N TYR A 177 -14.45 -5.57 -13.76
CA TYR A 177 -13.45 -5.87 -12.75
C TYR A 177 -12.06 -5.45 -13.23
N TYR A 178 -11.49 -4.42 -12.60
CA TYR A 178 -10.20 -3.83 -12.99
C TYR A 178 -9.02 -4.42 -12.24
N GLU A 179 -9.17 -4.74 -10.97
CA GLU A 179 -8.11 -5.07 -10.04
C GLU A 179 -7.31 -6.30 -10.48
N ASN A 180 -5.97 -6.24 -10.33
CA ASN A 180 -5.04 -7.33 -10.63
C ASN A 180 -4.49 -7.93 -9.33
N LEU A 181 -5.38 -8.37 -8.44
CA LEU A 181 -5.02 -8.94 -7.16
C LEU A 181 -4.21 -10.23 -7.31
N ARG A 182 -3.19 -10.39 -6.46
CA ARG A 182 -2.35 -11.58 -6.36
C ARG A 182 -2.58 -12.30 -5.04
N SER A 183 -2.26 -13.59 -5.00
CA SER A 183 -2.20 -14.37 -3.75
C SER A 183 -1.03 -13.91 -2.89
N TYR A 184 -1.01 -14.29 -1.61
CA TYR A 184 0.11 -14.04 -0.70
C TYR A 184 1.48 -14.38 -1.31
N PHE A 185 1.63 -15.58 -1.87
CA PHE A 185 2.87 -16.01 -2.52
C PHE A 185 3.14 -15.22 -3.81
N GLY A 186 2.09 -14.93 -4.59
CA GLY A 186 2.22 -14.12 -5.81
C GLY A 186 2.65 -12.67 -5.53
N ILE A 187 2.27 -12.10 -4.38
CA ILE A 187 2.76 -10.80 -3.92
C ILE A 187 4.22 -10.91 -3.50
N LYS A 188 4.60 -11.92 -2.71
CA LYS A 188 6.00 -12.11 -2.29
C LYS A 188 6.97 -12.32 -3.46
N ASN A 189 6.50 -12.91 -4.55
CA ASN A 189 7.29 -13.06 -5.78
C ASN A 189 7.61 -11.72 -6.47
N LEU A 190 6.92 -10.63 -6.13
CA LEU A 190 7.28 -9.28 -6.60
C LEU A 190 8.52 -8.72 -5.88
N PHE A 191 8.87 -9.25 -4.70
CA PHE A 191 9.84 -8.65 -3.78
C PHE A 191 11.24 -9.23 -3.89
N THR A 192 11.60 -9.84 -5.01
CA THR A 192 12.85 -10.60 -5.21
C THR A 192 14.14 -9.81 -4.92
N ARG A 193 14.08 -8.49 -5.02
CA ARG A 193 15.21 -7.57 -4.82
C ARG A 193 15.31 -7.00 -3.41
N PHE A 194 14.32 -7.30 -2.53
CA PHE A 194 14.19 -6.72 -1.19
C PHE A 194 14.36 -7.75 -0.09
N PHE A 195 14.81 -7.31 1.07
CA PHE A 195 14.59 -8.05 2.30
C PHE A 195 13.15 -7.79 2.77
N ILE A 196 12.43 -8.86 3.11
CA ILE A 196 10.99 -8.82 3.43
C ILE A 196 10.81 -9.00 4.93
N THR A 197 10.14 -8.04 5.58
CA THR A 197 9.60 -8.19 6.93
C THR A 197 8.07 -8.18 6.84
N ASP A 198 7.43 -9.30 7.16
CA ASP A 198 5.96 -9.42 7.13
C ASP A 198 5.36 -8.94 8.46
N TYR A 199 4.67 -7.81 8.40
CA TYR A 199 3.99 -7.21 9.55
C TYR A 199 2.56 -7.70 9.73
N THR A 200 2.00 -8.47 8.79
CA THR A 200 0.59 -8.88 8.79
C THR A 200 0.19 -9.53 10.10
N ILE A 201 0.96 -10.53 10.55
CA ILE A 201 0.67 -11.24 11.80
C ILE A 201 0.87 -10.34 13.02
N ASN A 202 1.97 -9.57 13.06
CA ASN A 202 2.25 -8.66 14.17
C ASN A 202 1.12 -7.65 14.40
N ILE A 203 0.55 -7.13 13.31
CA ILE A 203 -0.59 -6.19 13.37
C ILE A 203 -1.85 -6.89 13.87
N ILE A 204 -2.12 -8.12 13.45
CA ILE A 204 -3.28 -8.90 13.89
C ILE A 204 -3.19 -9.22 15.39
N GLU A 205 -1.99 -9.55 15.87
CA GLU A 205 -1.75 -9.88 17.27
C GLU A 205 -1.75 -8.65 18.19
N ASN A 206 -1.30 -7.50 17.69
CA ASN A 206 -1.12 -6.28 18.47
C ASN A 206 -1.80 -5.07 17.80
N PRO A 207 -3.10 -5.13 17.49
CA PRO A 207 -3.77 -4.10 16.71
C PRO A 207 -3.79 -2.73 17.41
N ASP A 208 -3.74 -2.71 18.74
CA ASP A 208 -3.72 -1.47 19.51
C ASP A 208 -2.36 -0.75 19.41
N ILE A 209 -1.24 -1.51 19.30
CA ILE A 209 0.11 -0.93 19.09
C ILE A 209 0.21 -0.30 17.71
N PHE A 210 -0.42 -0.92 16.71
CA PHE A 210 -0.33 -0.49 15.33
C PHE A 210 -1.51 0.39 14.87
N ASN A 211 -2.39 0.82 15.77
CA ASN A 211 -3.59 1.60 15.42
C ASN A 211 -4.41 0.93 14.31
N ALA A 212 -4.56 -0.39 14.35
CA ALA A 212 -5.15 -1.20 13.29
C ALA A 212 -6.63 -1.55 13.54
N GLU A 213 -7.39 -0.64 14.14
CA GLU A 213 -8.82 -0.82 14.43
C GLU A 213 -9.68 -0.92 13.16
N ASP A 214 -9.18 -0.39 12.04
CA ASP A 214 -9.78 -0.51 10.71
C ASP A 214 -9.70 -1.96 10.15
N ILE A 215 -8.68 -2.72 10.54
CA ILE A 215 -8.50 -4.12 10.15
C ILE A 215 -9.16 -5.04 11.17
N ILE A 216 -8.96 -4.78 12.46
CA ILE A 216 -9.41 -5.66 13.54
C ILE A 216 -10.11 -4.86 14.63
N ARG A 217 -11.43 -4.94 14.65
CA ARG A 217 -12.24 -4.31 15.71
C ARG A 217 -11.87 -4.84 17.09
N LYS A 218 -11.93 -3.98 18.12
CA LYS A 218 -11.57 -4.33 19.53
C LYS A 218 -12.25 -5.61 20.04
N LYS A 219 -13.46 -5.91 19.59
CA LYS A 219 -14.24 -7.11 19.99
C LYS A 219 -14.17 -8.27 18.98
N ALA A 220 -13.28 -8.22 17.99
CA ALA A 220 -13.23 -9.24 16.95
C ALA A 220 -12.76 -10.59 17.52
N LEU A 221 -13.45 -11.67 17.11
CA LEU A 221 -13.12 -13.04 17.52
C LEU A 221 -11.70 -13.46 17.14
N ILE A 222 -11.15 -12.88 16.07
CA ILE A 222 -9.79 -13.16 15.61
C ILE A 222 -8.71 -12.87 16.69
N ARG A 223 -8.96 -11.93 17.62
CA ARG A 223 -8.06 -11.69 18.77
C ARG A 223 -7.95 -12.85 19.75
N LYS A 224 -8.91 -13.78 19.71
CA LYS A 224 -8.94 -14.99 20.55
C LYS A 224 -8.34 -16.21 19.86
N ILE A 225 -8.00 -16.09 18.59
CA ILE A 225 -7.44 -17.18 17.79
C ILE A 225 -5.96 -17.34 18.14
N PRO A 226 -5.48 -18.58 18.43
CA PRO A 226 -4.07 -18.83 18.66
C PRO A 226 -3.19 -18.44 17.46
N LYS A 227 -1.98 -17.95 17.72
CA LYS A 227 -1.03 -17.50 16.68
C LYS A 227 -0.80 -18.51 15.55
N TRP A 228 -0.71 -19.79 15.87
CA TRP A 228 -0.53 -20.85 14.87
C TRP A 228 -1.71 -20.94 13.91
N ALA A 229 -2.94 -20.76 14.41
CA ALA A 229 -4.15 -20.80 13.59
C ALA A 229 -4.27 -19.56 12.68
N ILE A 230 -3.84 -18.37 13.15
CA ILE A 230 -3.76 -17.17 12.32
C ILE A 230 -2.81 -17.40 11.15
N ARG A 231 -1.67 -18.09 11.36
CA ARG A 231 -0.72 -18.43 10.29
C ARG A 231 -1.33 -19.32 9.21
N ILE A 232 -2.21 -20.24 9.58
CA ILE A 232 -2.95 -21.08 8.62
C ILE A 232 -3.93 -20.22 7.78
N LEU A 233 -4.50 -19.17 8.37
CA LEU A 233 -5.45 -18.28 7.71
C LEU A 233 -4.79 -17.22 6.82
N ILE A 234 -3.46 -17.07 6.85
CA ILE A 234 -2.74 -16.08 6.00
C ILE A 234 -3.22 -16.08 4.55
N PRO A 235 -3.42 -17.23 3.86
CA PRO A 235 -3.80 -17.21 2.45
C PRO A 235 -5.14 -16.52 2.14
N ILE A 236 -6.02 -16.35 3.14
CA ILE A 236 -7.36 -15.75 2.99
C ILE A 236 -7.52 -14.41 3.72
N ILE A 237 -6.48 -13.91 4.39
CA ILE A 237 -6.50 -12.59 5.03
C ILE A 237 -6.69 -11.52 3.94
N PRO A 238 -7.59 -10.54 4.13
CA PRO A 238 -7.93 -9.58 3.06
C PRO A 238 -6.79 -8.66 2.64
N THR A 239 -5.91 -8.30 3.58
CA THR A 239 -4.84 -7.32 3.37
C THR A 239 -3.56 -7.78 4.03
N TYR A 240 -2.45 -7.63 3.32
CA TYR A 240 -1.10 -7.87 3.83
C TYR A 240 -0.35 -6.56 3.99
N ILE A 241 0.53 -6.51 4.98
CA ILE A 241 1.42 -5.38 5.22
C ILE A 241 2.85 -5.89 5.35
N PHE A 242 3.72 -5.36 4.49
CA PHE A 242 5.14 -5.71 4.45
C PHE A 242 6.00 -4.46 4.60
N ILE A 243 7.17 -4.61 5.20
CA ILE A 243 8.28 -3.68 5.02
C ILE A 243 9.31 -4.35 4.11
N LEU A 244 9.65 -3.65 3.04
CA LEU A 244 10.56 -4.09 1.99
C LEU A 244 11.83 -3.25 2.08
N SER A 245 12.92 -3.80 2.60
CA SER A 245 14.18 -3.08 2.78
C SER A 245 15.09 -3.25 1.56
N LYS A 246 15.62 -2.13 1.05
CA LYS A 246 16.66 -2.17 0.03
C LYS A 246 18.01 -2.53 0.70
N PRO A 247 18.71 -3.59 0.25
CA PRO A 247 20.01 -3.97 0.80
C PRO A 247 20.96 -2.78 0.88
N SER A 248 21.69 -2.66 1.99
CA SER A 248 22.74 -1.66 2.11
C SER A 248 23.95 -2.03 1.24
N SER A 249 24.76 -1.04 0.85
CA SER A 249 25.97 -1.28 0.06
C SER A 249 26.97 -2.21 0.77
N ARG A 250 26.95 -2.27 2.10
CA ARG A 250 27.79 -3.17 2.91
C ARG A 250 27.33 -4.63 2.87
N GLU A 251 26.03 -4.88 2.77
CA GLU A 251 25.48 -6.25 2.75
C GLU A 251 25.63 -6.93 1.38
N LYS A 252 25.74 -6.15 0.29
CA LYS A 252 26.01 -6.69 -1.06
C LYS A 252 27.36 -7.38 -1.20
N THR A 253 28.32 -7.07 -0.33
CA THR A 253 29.68 -7.62 -0.38
C THR A 253 29.77 -8.98 0.35
N SER A 254 28.90 -9.28 1.31
CA SER A 254 28.95 -10.53 2.09
C SER A 254 28.26 -11.73 1.42
N HIS A 255 27.49 -11.54 0.36
CA HIS A 255 26.85 -12.62 -0.40
C HIS A 255 27.60 -13.03 -1.67
N LYS A 256 28.81 -12.52 -1.89
CA LYS A 256 29.71 -12.87 -3.01
C LYS A 256 30.95 -13.67 -2.61
N GLN A 257 30.98 -14.20 -1.39
CA GLN A 257 32.03 -15.13 -0.96
C GLN A 257 31.50 -16.54 -0.80
#